data_aada8d3f2eb7eb44534270b434884192
#
_entry.id   aada8d3f2eb7eb44534270b434884192
#
_cell.length_a   1.000
_cell.length_b   1.000
_cell.length_c   1.000
_cell.angle_alpha   90.00
_cell.angle_beta   90.00
_cell.angle_gamma   90.00
#
_symmetry.space_group_name_H-M   'P 1'
#
loop_
_entity.id
_entity.type
_entity.pdbx_description
1 polymer ?
#
loop_
_entity_poly.entity_id
_entity_poly.type
_entity_poly.pdbx_seq_one_letter_code
_entity_poly.pdbx_strand_id
1 'polypeptide(L)' 'MADYRAYIVGSNGHFQDFKVVDASTDEDAVESARKLVDGHDIEVWHLDRKLAVLKSPDKS' A
#
# COMPACT_ATOMS: atom_id res chain seq x y z
N MET A 1 16.65 8.58 2.61
CA MET A 1 16.03 7.27 2.48
C MET A 1 14.57 7.37 2.79
N ALA A 2 13.77 6.75 1.98
CA ALA A 2 12.33 6.87 2.11
C ALA A 2 11.78 5.74 2.97
N ASP A 3 10.87 6.08 3.86
CA ASP A 3 10.22 5.11 4.73
C ASP A 3 8.79 4.88 4.28
N TYR A 4 8.66 4.30 3.11
CA TYR A 4 7.33 4.01 2.57
C TYR A 4 6.90 2.62 3.01
N ARG A 5 5.63 2.49 3.32
CA ARG A 5 5.04 1.21 3.72
C ARG A 5 3.74 1.00 2.99
N ALA A 6 3.54 -0.22 2.57
CA ALA A 6 2.29 -0.64 1.95
C ALA A 6 1.59 -1.59 2.92
N TYR A 7 0.48 -1.14 3.47
CA TYR A 7 -0.29 -1.95 4.42
C TYR A 7 -1.34 -2.74 3.65
N ILE A 8 -1.35 -4.04 3.89
CA ILE A 8 -2.29 -4.94 3.25
C ILE A 8 -3.53 -5.01 4.12
N VAL A 9 -4.66 -4.61 3.55
CA VAL A 9 -5.92 -4.51 4.28
C VAL A 9 -6.75 -5.74 4.00
N GLY A 10 -7.18 -6.41 5.04
CA GLY A 10 -8.03 -7.59 4.91
C GLY A 10 -9.46 -7.23 4.60
N SER A 11 -10.26 -8.26 4.31
CA SER A 11 -11.66 -8.07 3.93
C SER A 11 -12.49 -7.46 5.06
N ASN A 12 -12.02 -7.58 6.30
CA ASN A 12 -12.71 -7.01 7.46
C ASN A 12 -12.27 -5.58 7.76
N GLY A 13 -11.42 -5.00 6.90
CA GLY A 13 -10.95 -3.64 7.10
C GLY A 13 -9.76 -3.50 8.03
N HIS A 14 -9.22 -4.60 8.52
CA HIS A 14 -8.06 -4.57 9.41
C HIS A 14 -6.78 -4.82 8.63
N PHE A 15 -5.69 -4.20 9.06
CA PHE A 15 -4.39 -4.44 8.46
C PHE A 15 -3.94 -5.85 8.78
N GLN A 16 -3.60 -6.61 7.74
CA GLN A 16 -3.13 -7.98 7.91
C GLN A 16 -1.61 -8.04 7.95
N ASP A 17 -0.96 -7.17 7.18
CA ASP A 17 0.48 -7.22 7.04
C ASP A 17 0.93 -5.91 6.42
N PHE A 18 2.23 -5.73 6.31
CA PHE A 18 2.76 -4.57 5.59
C PHE A 18 4.07 -4.97 4.93
N LYS A 19 4.44 -4.22 3.91
CA LYS A 19 5.73 -4.37 3.26
C LYS A 19 6.39 -3.02 3.17
N VAL A 20 7.70 -3.02 3.36
CA VAL A 20 8.49 -1.81 3.19
C VAL A 20 8.69 -1.62 1.70
N VAL A 21 8.40 -0.41 1.23
CA VAL A 21 8.51 -0.07 -0.19
C VAL A 21 9.75 0.80 -0.36
N ASP A 22 10.63 0.38 -1.23
CA ASP A 22 11.86 1.12 -1.53
C ASP A 22 11.58 2.01 -2.73
N ALA A 23 11.48 3.30 -2.50
CA ALA A 23 11.13 4.26 -3.54
C ALA A 23 11.81 5.59 -3.27
N SER A 24 12.02 6.34 -4.33
CA SER A 24 12.65 7.67 -4.24
C SER A 24 11.63 8.78 -4.07
N THR A 25 10.42 8.57 -4.55
CA THR A 25 9.36 9.58 -4.51
C THR A 25 8.05 8.93 -4.09
N ASP A 26 7.09 9.78 -3.73
CA ASP A 26 5.76 9.30 -3.38
C ASP A 26 5.13 8.54 -4.55
N GLU A 27 5.32 9.07 -5.76
CA GLU A 27 4.75 8.42 -6.94
C GLU A 27 5.35 7.04 -7.16
N ASP A 28 6.67 6.93 -6.99
CA ASP A 28 7.33 5.64 -7.13
C ASP A 28 6.82 4.65 -6.10
N ALA A 29 6.59 5.13 -4.88
CA ALA A 29 6.10 4.28 -3.81
C ALA A 29 4.70 3.74 -4.16
N VAL A 30 3.84 4.61 -4.67
CA VAL A 30 2.49 4.21 -5.05
C VAL A 30 2.53 3.19 -6.18
N GLU A 31 3.38 3.44 -7.18
CA GLU A 31 3.49 2.52 -8.31
C GLU A 31 4.03 1.15 -7.87
N SER A 32 4.99 1.16 -6.96
CA SER A 32 5.52 -0.10 -6.45
C SER A 32 4.45 -0.85 -5.65
N ALA A 33 3.69 -0.11 -4.85
CA ALA A 33 2.64 -0.72 -4.05
C ALA A 33 1.51 -1.26 -4.92
N ARG A 34 1.27 -0.63 -6.07
CA ARG A 34 0.22 -1.07 -6.98
C ARG A 34 0.44 -2.51 -7.42
N LYS A 35 1.69 -2.91 -7.51
CA LYS A 35 2.03 -4.28 -7.91
C LYS A 35 1.74 -5.29 -6.81
N LEU A 36 1.53 -4.81 -5.59
CA LEU A 36 1.22 -5.68 -4.46
C LEU A 36 -0.27 -5.93 -4.32
N VAL A 37 -1.09 -5.20 -5.06
CA VAL A 37 -2.54 -5.37 -5.02
C VAL A 37 -2.87 -6.68 -5.70
N ASP A 38 -3.34 -7.65 -4.91
CA ASP A 38 -3.60 -8.99 -5.42
C ASP A 38 -4.74 -9.57 -4.57
N GLY A 39 -5.94 -9.08 -4.83
CA GLY A 39 -7.10 -9.49 -4.07
C GLY A 39 -7.28 -8.79 -2.74
N HIS A 40 -6.41 -7.84 -2.43
CA HIS A 40 -6.47 -7.09 -1.19
C HIS A 40 -6.30 -5.61 -1.47
N ASP A 41 -6.93 -4.78 -0.66
CA ASP A 41 -6.68 -3.34 -0.72
C ASP A 41 -5.33 -3.04 -0.08
N ILE A 42 -4.68 -2.01 -0.58
CA ILE A 42 -3.36 -1.61 -0.09
C ILE A 42 -3.43 -0.14 0.29
N GLU A 43 -2.90 0.21 1.46
CA GLU A 43 -2.73 1.61 1.85
C GLU A 43 -1.25 1.94 1.84
N VAL A 44 -0.90 2.98 1.13
CA VAL A 44 0.49 3.41 1.00
C VAL A 44 0.73 4.56 1.96
N TRP A 45 1.72 4.42 2.82
CA TRP A 45 2.04 5.42 3.81
C TRP A 45 3.50 5.83 3.71
N HIS A 46 3.75 7.09 4.03
CA HIS A 46 5.10 7.61 4.20
C HIS A 46 5.18 8.17 5.61
N LEU A 47 5.81 7.42 6.50
CA LEU A 47 5.85 7.74 7.93
C LEU A 47 4.43 7.76 8.47
N ASP A 48 3.95 8.90 8.95
CA ASP A 48 2.61 9.02 9.52
C ASP A 48 1.60 9.63 8.55
N ARG A 49 1.96 9.73 7.26
CA ARG A 49 1.10 10.32 6.24
C ARG A 49 0.60 9.26 5.28
N LYS A 50 -0.70 9.20 5.13
CA LYS A 50 -1.30 8.29 4.15
C LYS A 50 -1.26 8.95 2.78
N LEU A 51 -0.62 8.29 1.83
CA LEU A 51 -0.45 8.81 0.48
C LEU A 51 -1.58 8.40 -0.44
N ALA A 52 -1.99 7.15 -0.37
CA ALA A 52 -2.96 6.62 -1.31
C ALA A 52 -3.60 5.36 -0.76
N VAL A 53 -4.78 5.07 -1.27
CA VAL A 53 -5.46 3.79 -1.01
C VAL A 53 -5.68 3.15 -2.36
N LEU A 54 -5.14 1.96 -2.53
CA LEU A 54 -5.24 1.20 -3.78
C LEU A 54 -6.24 0.08 -3.57
N LYS A 55 -7.33 0.13 -4.31
CA LYS A 55 -8.40 -0.84 -4.19
C LYS A 55 -8.17 -1.99 -5.16
N SER A 56 -8.46 -3.19 -4.67
CA SER A 56 -8.36 -4.36 -5.54
C SER A 56 -9.54 -4.37 -6.50
N PRO A 57 -9.29 -4.54 -7.81
CA PRO A 57 -10.39 -4.59 -8.78
C PRO A 57 -11.20 -5.87 -8.68
N ASP A 58 -10.63 -6.90 -8.08
CA ASP A 58 -11.29 -8.20 -7.98
C ASP A 58 -12.06 -8.36 -6.69
N LYS A 59 -12.19 -7.30 -5.94
CA LYS A 59 -12.89 -7.36 -4.69
C LYS A 59 -14.37 -7.54 -4.97
N SER A 60 -14.90 -8.58 -4.49
CA SER A 60 -16.32 -8.85 -4.67
C SER A 60 -16.96 -9.28 -3.38
#